data_8280c7977d4b42cf402e575c33115d2e
#
_entry.id   8280c7977d4b42cf402e575c33115d2e
#
_cell.length_a   1.000
_cell.length_b   1.000
_cell.length_c   1.000
_cell.angle_alpha   90.00
_cell.angle_beta   90.00
_cell.angle_gamma   90.00
#
_symmetry.space_group_name_H-M   'P 1'
#
loop_
_entity.id
_entity.type
_entity.pdbx_description
1 polymer ?
#
loop_
_entity_poly.entity_id
_entity_poly.type
_entity_poly.pdbx_seq_one_letter_code
_entity_poly.pdbx_strand_id
1 'polypeptide(L)'
;MSIKDTVVLKKGKWEAGVCARLGGNAIYLRYDGKDILCPLVDEAQIEVNPYLQGDPILLPANRIYLGKFSFEGVDYTLPITEPRTFSHLHGTVHRQPFEILAVSDTSITMKYTNVDRYEVYPFDFEMVVTYTVDEEGFTQQYDIKNIDNKNMPYTFCLHTTFVEPTDGFTLPIVKRQEHDTLDIPTGRYVELTEQEKKYTVWSPSKGVQVVGYYESCGHVARVDDIIYTVSDNFDYWIMYNGEGVSGFLCIEPQAGKVDGLNISDGHKVLAPNETVTYSMRFTHA
;
A
#
# COMPACT_ATOMS: atom_id res chain seq x y z
N MET A 1 -4.45 23.84 8.20
CA MET A 1 -5.25 24.10 6.96
C MET A 1 -5.70 22.75 6.44
N SER A 2 -6.89 22.63 5.87
CA SER A 2 -7.29 21.36 5.22
C SER A 2 -6.65 21.29 3.84
N ILE A 3 -6.22 20.09 3.44
CA ILE A 3 -5.78 19.81 2.06
C ILE A 3 -6.94 20.15 1.13
N LYS A 4 -6.65 20.86 0.05
CA LYS A 4 -7.66 21.26 -0.94
C LYS A 4 -8.34 20.03 -1.55
N ASP A 5 -9.65 20.15 -1.81
CA ASP A 5 -10.46 19.11 -2.44
C ASP A 5 -10.57 17.80 -1.62
N THR A 6 -10.36 17.86 -0.30
CA THR A 6 -10.58 16.71 0.59
C THR A 6 -12.09 16.45 0.77
N VAL A 7 -12.51 15.24 0.45
CA VAL A 7 -13.83 14.70 0.80
C VAL A 7 -13.75 14.07 2.18
N VAL A 8 -14.62 14.50 3.10
CA VAL A 8 -14.68 13.95 4.46
C VAL A 8 -15.82 12.95 4.53
N LEU A 9 -15.51 11.71 4.90
CA LEU A 9 -16.46 10.65 5.17
C LEU A 9 -16.57 10.48 6.69
N LYS A 10 -17.80 10.44 7.23
CA LYS A 10 -17.97 10.34 8.67
C LYS A 10 -19.19 9.53 9.08
N LYS A 11 -19.01 8.64 10.05
CA LYS A 11 -20.08 7.89 10.70
C LYS A 11 -19.67 7.53 12.14
N GLY A 12 -20.52 7.87 13.12
CA GLY A 12 -20.23 7.60 14.52
C GLY A 12 -18.90 8.25 14.96
N LYS A 13 -17.97 7.43 15.42
CA LYS A 13 -16.63 7.86 15.85
C LYS A 13 -15.58 7.86 14.73
N TRP A 14 -15.91 7.28 13.57
CA TRP A 14 -15.02 7.16 12.45
C TRP A 14 -15.08 8.37 11.53
N GLU A 15 -13.90 8.85 11.12
CA GLU A 15 -13.76 9.94 10.15
C GLU A 15 -12.56 9.65 9.24
N ALA A 16 -12.76 9.73 7.93
CA ALA A 16 -11.72 9.60 6.92
C ALA A 16 -11.71 10.81 5.99
N GLY A 17 -10.54 11.33 5.67
CA GLY A 17 -10.36 12.33 4.64
C GLY A 17 -9.77 11.72 3.39
N VAL A 18 -10.42 11.92 2.25
CA VAL A 18 -10.03 11.34 0.97
C VAL A 18 -9.73 12.44 -0.03
N CYS A 19 -8.60 12.33 -0.74
CA CYS A 19 -8.22 13.29 -1.77
C CYS A 19 -8.06 12.60 -3.13
N ALA A 20 -9.09 12.69 -3.97
CA ALA A 20 -9.08 12.09 -5.31
C ALA A 20 -7.94 12.62 -6.19
N ARG A 21 -7.58 13.90 -6.05
CA ARG A 21 -6.51 14.56 -6.80
C ARG A 21 -5.11 14.03 -6.45
N LEU A 22 -4.95 13.49 -5.27
CA LEU A 22 -3.68 12.97 -4.75
C LEU A 22 -3.69 11.42 -4.73
N GLY A 23 -3.91 10.81 -5.89
CA GLY A 23 -3.86 9.37 -6.06
C GLY A 23 -5.03 8.61 -5.43
N GLY A 24 -6.17 9.27 -5.18
CA GLY A 24 -7.28 8.65 -4.46
C GLY A 24 -6.96 8.34 -2.99
N ASN A 25 -5.89 8.92 -2.44
CA ASN A 25 -5.38 8.62 -1.10
C ASN A 25 -6.40 8.93 0.00
N ALA A 26 -6.58 8.00 0.94
CA ALA A 26 -7.17 8.26 2.26
C ALA A 26 -6.11 8.99 3.11
N ILE A 27 -6.06 10.31 3.00
CA ILE A 27 -5.00 11.18 3.54
C ILE A 27 -5.00 11.29 5.08
N TYR A 28 -6.03 10.82 5.74
CA TYR A 28 -6.10 10.55 7.17
C TYR A 28 -7.25 9.59 7.48
N LEU A 29 -7.11 8.87 8.58
CA LEU A 29 -8.18 8.10 9.22
C LEU A 29 -8.15 8.40 10.72
N ARG A 30 -9.35 8.62 11.32
CA ARG A 30 -9.51 8.92 12.74
C ARG A 30 -10.58 8.05 13.38
N TYR A 31 -10.35 7.74 14.64
CA TYR A 31 -11.36 7.17 15.54
C TYR A 31 -11.45 8.03 16.80
N ASP A 32 -12.66 8.47 17.13
CA ASP A 32 -12.94 9.36 18.29
C ASP A 32 -12.02 10.61 18.34
N GLY A 33 -11.75 11.19 17.16
CA GLY A 33 -10.91 12.36 16.97
C GLY A 33 -9.39 12.12 17.04
N LYS A 34 -8.94 10.88 17.28
CA LYS A 34 -7.52 10.51 17.29
C LYS A 34 -7.08 9.99 15.92
N ASP A 35 -5.95 10.45 15.43
CA ASP A 35 -5.38 9.97 14.19
C ASP A 35 -4.94 8.50 14.33
N ILE A 36 -5.40 7.65 13.40
CA ILE A 36 -4.95 6.26 13.22
C ILE A 36 -3.84 6.22 12.17
N LEU A 37 -4.07 6.86 11.03
CA LEU A 37 -3.06 7.02 9.99
C LEU A 37 -2.37 8.37 10.12
N CYS A 38 -1.10 8.43 9.76
CA CYS A 38 -0.33 9.68 9.70
C CYS A 38 -1.02 10.66 8.76
N PRO A 39 -1.56 11.81 9.25
CA PRO A 39 -2.35 12.69 8.41
C PRO A 39 -1.48 13.49 7.45
N LEU A 40 -1.95 13.68 6.23
CA LEU A 40 -1.43 14.72 5.35
C LEU A 40 -2.02 16.07 5.77
N VAL A 41 -1.20 16.94 6.32
CA VAL A 41 -1.61 18.27 6.80
C VAL A 41 -1.10 19.41 5.93
N ASP A 42 -0.05 19.14 5.13
CA ASP A 42 0.55 20.08 4.17
C ASP A 42 1.05 19.29 2.94
N GLU A 43 0.71 19.76 1.75
CA GLU A 43 1.15 19.11 0.48
C GLU A 43 2.67 19.09 0.33
N ALA A 44 3.40 19.98 0.98
CA ALA A 44 4.87 19.93 1.03
C ALA A 44 5.42 18.63 1.63
N GLN A 45 4.64 17.91 2.44
CA GLN A 45 5.05 16.60 2.96
C GLN A 45 5.23 15.57 1.83
N ILE A 46 4.39 15.64 0.77
CA ILE A 46 4.47 14.76 -0.41
C ILE A 46 5.77 14.99 -1.18
N GLU A 47 6.26 16.23 -1.23
CA GLU A 47 7.52 16.55 -1.89
C GLU A 47 8.73 15.99 -1.13
N VAL A 48 8.62 15.87 0.20
CA VAL A 48 9.67 15.28 1.03
C VAL A 48 9.63 13.75 0.94
N ASN A 49 8.44 13.16 1.15
CA ASN A 49 8.21 11.72 1.00
C ASN A 49 6.73 11.46 0.67
N PRO A 50 6.41 11.02 -0.54
CA PRO A 50 5.02 10.86 -0.99
C PRO A 50 4.30 9.65 -0.40
N TYR A 51 4.96 8.86 0.42
CA TYR A 51 4.45 7.57 0.88
C TYR A 51 4.02 7.56 2.35
N LEU A 52 4.48 8.51 3.18
CA LEU A 52 4.35 8.45 4.64
C LEU A 52 3.09 9.13 5.20
N GLN A 53 2.14 9.53 4.36
CA GLN A 53 0.89 10.15 4.81
C GLN A 53 -0.33 9.41 4.25
N GLY A 54 -1.20 9.00 5.17
CA GLY A 54 -2.42 8.26 4.81
C GLY A 54 -2.12 6.84 4.32
N ASP A 55 -2.70 6.50 3.19
CA ASP A 55 -2.69 5.17 2.60
C ASP A 55 -2.51 5.22 1.07
N PRO A 56 -1.32 5.61 0.58
CA PRO A 56 -1.04 5.71 -0.85
C PRO A 56 -1.18 4.40 -1.62
N ILE A 57 -1.79 4.45 -2.80
CA ILE A 57 -1.98 3.32 -3.71
C ILE A 57 -0.74 3.11 -4.56
N LEU A 58 -0.16 1.91 -4.52
CA LEU A 58 1.06 1.56 -5.23
C LEU A 58 0.80 0.50 -6.31
N LEU A 59 1.03 0.87 -7.58
CA LEU A 59 1.00 -0.03 -8.73
C LEU A 59 1.95 0.51 -9.82
N PRO A 60 2.99 -0.26 -10.22
CA PRO A 60 3.47 -1.47 -9.57
C PRO A 60 4.04 -1.15 -8.19
N ALA A 61 3.87 -2.09 -7.25
CA ALA A 61 4.31 -1.91 -5.88
C ALA A 61 5.79 -2.23 -5.70
N ASN A 62 6.42 -1.54 -4.75
CA ASN A 62 7.79 -1.72 -4.32
C ASN A 62 8.82 -1.51 -5.44
N ARG A 63 9.99 -2.14 -5.37
CA ARG A 63 11.10 -1.94 -6.30
C ARG A 63 10.97 -2.78 -7.55
N ILE A 64 11.43 -2.22 -8.68
CA ILE A 64 11.75 -2.94 -9.91
C ILE A 64 13.20 -2.57 -10.22
N TYR A 65 14.12 -3.53 -10.04
CA TYR A 65 15.55 -3.30 -10.16
C TYR A 65 15.93 -2.87 -11.57
N LEU A 66 16.77 -1.84 -11.68
CA LEU A 66 17.15 -1.14 -12.92
C LEU A 66 15.95 -0.55 -13.69
N GLY A 67 14.76 -0.52 -13.10
CA GLY A 67 13.52 -0.13 -13.79
C GLY A 67 13.16 -1.05 -14.97
N LYS A 68 13.68 -2.27 -15.02
CA LYS A 68 13.54 -3.18 -16.18
C LYS A 68 12.89 -4.48 -15.77
N PHE A 69 12.04 -5.00 -16.64
CA PHE A 69 11.50 -6.35 -16.54
C PHE A 69 11.14 -6.89 -17.93
N SER A 70 11.06 -8.21 -18.05
CA SER A 70 10.60 -8.88 -19.27
C SER A 70 9.33 -9.67 -18.96
N PHE A 71 8.33 -9.55 -19.81
CA PHE A 71 7.10 -10.31 -19.67
C PHE A 71 6.59 -10.77 -21.05
N GLU A 72 6.29 -12.08 -21.18
CA GLU A 72 5.84 -12.72 -22.42
C GLU A 72 6.73 -12.40 -23.63
N GLY A 73 8.06 -12.33 -23.41
CA GLY A 73 9.05 -12.09 -24.47
C GLY A 73 9.21 -10.63 -24.88
N VAL A 74 8.58 -9.69 -24.17
CA VAL A 74 8.70 -8.24 -24.39
C VAL A 74 9.47 -7.62 -23.22
N ASP A 75 10.44 -6.78 -23.53
CA ASP A 75 11.22 -6.01 -22.56
C ASP A 75 10.56 -4.66 -22.28
N TYR A 76 10.43 -4.33 -21.02
CA TYR A 76 9.86 -3.07 -20.53
C TYR A 76 10.89 -2.28 -19.73
N THR A 77 10.80 -0.96 -19.80
CA THR A 77 11.67 -0.05 -19.04
C THR A 77 10.84 1.05 -18.40
N LEU A 78 10.99 1.22 -17.09
CA LEU A 78 10.42 2.30 -16.30
C LEU A 78 11.52 3.25 -15.84
N PRO A 79 11.22 4.53 -15.56
CA PRO A 79 12.22 5.48 -15.07
C PRO A 79 12.74 5.07 -13.70
N ILE A 80 14.04 5.31 -13.44
CA ILE A 80 14.61 5.14 -12.09
C ILE A 80 14.11 6.29 -11.21
N THR A 81 13.34 5.96 -10.19
CA THR A 81 12.78 6.92 -9.22
C THR A 81 13.45 6.86 -7.86
N GLU A 82 14.16 5.77 -7.54
CA GLU A 82 15.00 5.61 -6.36
C GLU A 82 16.48 5.38 -6.78
N PRO A 83 17.28 6.45 -6.96
CA PRO A 83 18.68 6.32 -7.42
C PRO A 83 19.56 5.48 -6.48
N ARG A 84 19.30 5.50 -5.16
CA ARG A 84 20.07 4.74 -4.16
C ARG A 84 20.13 3.24 -4.45
N THR A 85 19.02 2.67 -4.91
CA THR A 85 18.88 1.24 -5.20
C THR A 85 18.87 0.93 -6.69
N PHE A 86 19.03 1.96 -7.54
CA PHE A 86 18.90 1.86 -9.00
C PHE A 86 17.53 1.32 -9.42
N SER A 87 16.47 1.62 -8.69
CA SER A 87 15.16 1.02 -8.90
C SER A 87 14.10 2.03 -9.35
N HIS A 88 13.11 1.53 -10.08
CA HIS A 88 11.79 2.16 -10.11
C HIS A 88 11.07 1.77 -8.82
N LEU A 89 10.62 2.74 -8.03
CA LEU A 89 10.00 2.52 -6.73
C LEU A 89 8.53 2.94 -6.76
N HIS A 90 7.64 2.04 -6.35
CA HIS A 90 6.22 2.25 -6.01
C HIS A 90 5.31 2.75 -7.14
N GLY A 91 5.75 2.74 -8.40
CA GLY A 91 4.96 3.28 -9.50
C GLY A 91 4.64 4.78 -9.33
N THR A 92 3.63 5.25 -10.04
CA THR A 92 3.22 6.66 -9.96
C THR A 92 1.70 6.84 -9.82
N VAL A 93 0.93 5.76 -9.61
CA VAL A 93 -0.54 5.82 -9.45
C VAL A 93 -0.93 6.74 -8.28
N HIS A 94 -0.18 6.69 -7.17
CA HIS A 94 -0.36 7.56 -6.00
C HIS A 94 -0.26 9.07 -6.29
N ARG A 95 0.20 9.46 -7.47
CA ARG A 95 0.29 10.86 -7.92
C ARG A 95 -0.75 11.22 -8.97
N GLN A 96 -1.53 10.24 -9.44
CA GLN A 96 -2.49 10.47 -10.53
C GLN A 96 -3.81 10.96 -9.97
N PRO A 97 -4.48 11.94 -10.62
CA PRO A 97 -5.82 12.32 -10.22
C PRO A 97 -6.83 11.23 -10.57
N PHE A 98 -7.70 10.92 -9.62
CA PHE A 98 -8.85 10.05 -9.80
C PHE A 98 -10.11 10.89 -10.09
N GLU A 99 -10.95 10.42 -10.99
CA GLU A 99 -12.28 10.96 -11.25
C GLU A 99 -13.24 10.52 -10.13
N ILE A 100 -13.98 11.44 -9.54
CA ILE A 100 -15.02 11.10 -8.58
C ILE A 100 -16.29 10.68 -9.33
N LEU A 101 -16.71 9.42 -9.15
CA LEU A 101 -17.92 8.87 -9.76
C LEU A 101 -19.16 9.07 -8.89
N ALA A 102 -19.00 8.93 -7.57
CA ALA A 102 -20.07 9.11 -6.61
C ALA A 102 -19.51 9.55 -5.25
N VAL A 103 -20.28 10.34 -4.49
CA VAL A 103 -19.91 10.76 -3.14
C VAL A 103 -21.16 10.92 -2.28
N SER A 104 -21.05 10.53 -1.01
CA SER A 104 -22.02 10.77 0.06
C SER A 104 -21.27 11.12 1.35
N ASP A 105 -21.98 11.34 2.45
CA ASP A 105 -21.37 11.62 3.76
C ASP A 105 -20.56 10.43 4.30
N THR A 106 -20.79 9.22 3.77
CA THR A 106 -20.21 7.98 4.28
C THR A 106 -19.47 7.16 3.24
N SER A 107 -19.47 7.54 1.97
CA SER A 107 -18.85 6.79 0.91
C SER A 107 -18.37 7.69 -0.22
N ILE A 108 -17.27 7.31 -0.86
CA ILE A 108 -16.79 7.89 -2.11
C ILE A 108 -16.37 6.75 -3.04
N THR A 109 -16.75 6.86 -4.32
CA THR A 109 -16.26 5.98 -5.40
C THR A 109 -15.50 6.82 -6.40
N MET A 110 -14.29 6.39 -6.72
CA MET A 110 -13.36 7.10 -7.59
C MET A 110 -12.81 6.14 -8.65
N LYS A 111 -12.38 6.69 -9.78
CA LYS A 111 -11.79 5.91 -10.87
C LYS A 111 -10.52 6.55 -11.40
N TYR A 112 -9.52 5.73 -11.66
CA TYR A 112 -8.35 6.05 -12.48
C TYR A 112 -8.32 5.15 -13.70
N THR A 113 -7.98 5.72 -14.86
CA THR A 113 -7.81 4.98 -16.12
C THR A 113 -6.42 5.28 -16.69
N ASN A 114 -5.63 4.23 -16.87
CA ASN A 114 -4.32 4.27 -17.50
C ASN A 114 -4.47 3.78 -18.94
N VAL A 115 -4.49 4.69 -19.90
CA VAL A 115 -4.53 4.37 -21.34
C VAL A 115 -3.41 5.14 -22.03
N ASP A 116 -2.55 4.43 -22.78
CA ASP A 116 -1.39 5.00 -23.47
C ASP A 116 -0.44 5.80 -22.55
N ARG A 117 -0.41 5.50 -21.25
CA ARG A 117 0.39 6.19 -20.25
C ARG A 117 1.54 5.32 -19.76
N TYR A 118 2.45 5.00 -20.66
CA TYR A 118 3.61 4.15 -20.39
C TYR A 118 4.52 4.67 -19.28
N GLU A 119 4.52 5.98 -19.02
CA GLU A 119 5.26 6.59 -17.92
C GLU A 119 4.70 6.24 -16.53
N VAL A 120 3.41 5.85 -16.46
CA VAL A 120 2.77 5.35 -15.23
C VAL A 120 2.94 3.84 -15.14
N TYR A 121 2.45 3.11 -16.15
CA TYR A 121 2.63 1.68 -16.29
C TYR A 121 2.39 1.25 -17.76
N PRO A 122 3.20 0.31 -18.33
CA PRO A 122 3.14 0.00 -19.78
C PRO A 122 2.00 -0.94 -20.17
N PHE A 123 0.91 -0.95 -19.42
CA PHE A 123 -0.31 -1.70 -19.69
C PHE A 123 -1.52 -0.81 -19.43
N ASP A 124 -2.55 -0.97 -20.26
CA ASP A 124 -3.79 -0.24 -20.08
C ASP A 124 -4.64 -0.92 -18.99
N PHE A 125 -5.00 -0.17 -17.96
CA PHE A 125 -5.85 -0.67 -16.88
C PHE A 125 -6.80 0.41 -16.36
N GLU A 126 -7.86 -0.05 -15.69
CA GLU A 126 -8.79 0.77 -14.96
C GLU A 126 -8.74 0.36 -13.48
N MET A 127 -8.75 1.32 -12.58
CA MET A 127 -8.86 1.10 -11.14
C MET A 127 -10.07 1.87 -10.61
N VAL A 128 -11.04 1.15 -10.06
CA VAL A 128 -12.17 1.74 -9.32
C VAL A 128 -11.92 1.53 -7.84
N VAL A 129 -12.00 2.63 -7.08
CA VAL A 129 -11.75 2.64 -5.64
C VAL A 129 -13.01 3.11 -4.93
N THR A 130 -13.48 2.32 -3.96
CA THR A 130 -14.62 2.69 -3.12
C THR A 130 -14.21 2.68 -1.65
N TYR A 131 -14.37 3.82 -0.99
CA TYR A 131 -14.16 3.95 0.45
C TYR A 131 -15.49 4.17 1.14
N THR A 132 -15.69 3.48 2.27
CA THR A 132 -16.92 3.54 3.05
C THR A 132 -16.62 3.61 4.54
N VAL A 133 -17.28 4.52 5.24
CA VAL A 133 -17.28 4.62 6.71
C VAL A 133 -18.64 4.17 7.23
N ASP A 134 -18.66 3.26 8.17
CA ASP A 134 -19.86 2.85 8.92
C ASP A 134 -19.65 2.98 10.45
N GLU A 135 -20.62 2.54 11.27
CA GLU A 135 -20.52 2.62 12.73
C GLU A 135 -19.37 1.76 13.30
N GLU A 136 -18.94 0.71 12.56
CA GLU A 136 -17.97 -0.26 13.02
C GLU A 136 -16.57 0.00 12.48
N GLY A 137 -16.43 0.76 11.36
CA GLY A 137 -15.12 0.95 10.78
C GLY A 137 -15.05 1.72 9.47
N PHE A 138 -13.87 1.63 8.87
CA PHE A 138 -13.54 2.18 7.56
C PHE A 138 -13.12 1.05 6.62
N THR A 139 -13.78 0.95 5.47
CA THR A 139 -13.50 -0.05 4.43
C THR A 139 -12.99 0.61 3.18
N GLN A 140 -11.98 0.02 2.58
CA GLN A 140 -11.42 0.38 1.28
C GLN A 140 -11.53 -0.82 0.35
N GLN A 141 -12.05 -0.62 -0.87
CA GLN A 141 -12.12 -1.62 -1.93
C GLN A 141 -11.46 -1.08 -3.19
N TYR A 142 -10.71 -1.93 -3.86
CA TYR A 142 -9.94 -1.64 -5.08
C TYR A 142 -10.25 -2.69 -6.12
N ASP A 143 -10.94 -2.30 -7.20
CA ASP A 143 -11.21 -3.16 -8.35
C ASP A 143 -10.23 -2.76 -9.47
N ILE A 144 -9.28 -3.63 -9.79
CA ILE A 144 -8.27 -3.43 -10.83
C ILE A 144 -8.63 -4.27 -12.02
N LYS A 145 -8.90 -3.64 -13.15
CA LYS A 145 -9.27 -4.29 -14.40
C LYS A 145 -8.21 -4.09 -15.46
N ASN A 146 -7.75 -5.17 -16.08
CA ASN A 146 -6.96 -5.11 -17.29
C ASN A 146 -7.86 -4.74 -18.47
N ILE A 147 -7.66 -3.58 -19.07
CA ILE A 147 -8.39 -3.14 -20.29
C ILE A 147 -7.50 -3.18 -21.54
N ASP A 148 -6.26 -3.69 -21.41
CA ASP A 148 -5.37 -3.96 -22.53
C ASP A 148 -5.82 -5.23 -23.29
N ASN A 149 -5.30 -5.45 -24.47
CA ASN A 149 -5.52 -6.64 -25.31
C ASN A 149 -4.53 -7.78 -25.04
N LYS A 150 -3.60 -7.62 -24.09
CA LYS A 150 -2.57 -8.56 -23.65
C LYS A 150 -2.66 -8.79 -22.14
N ASN A 151 -2.04 -9.86 -21.64
CA ASN A 151 -1.91 -10.10 -20.22
C ASN A 151 -1.13 -8.96 -19.53
N MET A 152 -1.57 -8.56 -18.34
CA MET A 152 -0.95 -7.52 -17.55
C MET A 152 -0.31 -8.14 -16.30
N PRO A 153 1.04 -8.20 -16.19
CA PRO A 153 1.69 -8.54 -14.94
C PRO A 153 1.60 -7.35 -13.99
N TYR A 154 1.47 -7.58 -12.69
CA TYR A 154 1.43 -6.48 -11.72
C TYR A 154 1.84 -6.94 -10.32
N THR A 155 2.26 -5.97 -9.52
CA THR A 155 2.31 -6.02 -8.06
C THR A 155 1.47 -4.87 -7.52
N PHE A 156 0.77 -5.09 -6.40
CA PHE A 156 -0.13 -4.11 -5.82
C PHE A 156 0.09 -4.00 -4.31
N CYS A 157 0.05 -2.79 -3.77
CA CYS A 157 0.27 -2.55 -2.35
C CYS A 157 -0.41 -1.25 -1.91
N LEU A 158 -0.75 -1.17 -0.63
CA LEU A 158 -1.10 0.07 0.04
C LEU A 158 0.01 0.43 1.02
N HIS A 159 0.54 1.64 0.92
CA HIS A 159 1.58 2.12 1.84
C HIS A 159 0.94 2.66 3.12
N THR A 160 0.22 1.78 3.83
CA THR A 160 -0.55 2.12 5.02
C THR A 160 0.35 2.59 6.15
N THR A 161 0.30 3.88 6.45
CA THR A 161 1.20 4.52 7.42
C THR A 161 0.43 4.89 8.69
N PHE A 162 0.54 4.05 9.73
CA PHE A 162 -0.01 4.32 11.04
C PHE A 162 0.79 5.39 11.78
N VAL A 163 0.11 6.20 12.59
CA VAL A 163 0.81 6.94 13.67
C VAL A 163 1.53 5.92 14.55
N GLU A 164 2.72 6.27 15.06
CA GLU A 164 3.49 5.35 15.89
C GLU A 164 2.63 4.80 17.04
N PRO A 165 2.44 3.47 17.12
CA PRO A 165 1.61 2.87 18.15
C PRO A 165 2.18 3.13 19.55
N THR A 166 1.30 3.35 20.51
CA THR A 166 1.67 3.59 21.92
C THR A 166 1.90 2.31 22.68
N ASP A 167 1.13 1.26 22.37
CA ASP A 167 1.21 -0.04 23.04
C ASP A 167 1.96 -1.07 22.18
N GLY A 168 1.71 -1.10 20.86
CA GLY A 168 2.42 -1.98 19.96
C GLY A 168 1.57 -2.50 18.80
N PHE A 169 2.08 -3.56 18.17
CA PHE A 169 1.44 -4.16 16.99
C PHE A 169 1.62 -5.67 16.94
N THR A 170 0.79 -6.34 16.12
CA THR A 170 0.97 -7.75 15.71
C THR A 170 0.78 -7.90 14.21
N LEU A 171 1.47 -8.90 13.63
CA LEU A 171 1.40 -9.27 12.23
C LEU A 171 1.35 -10.78 12.03
N PRO A 172 0.54 -11.28 11.09
CA PRO A 172 0.51 -12.70 10.74
C PRO A 172 1.59 -13.02 9.70
N ILE A 173 2.83 -13.21 10.14
CA ILE A 173 4.01 -13.46 9.31
C ILE A 173 4.69 -14.78 9.69
N VAL A 174 5.36 -15.43 8.71
CA VAL A 174 6.05 -16.72 8.92
C VAL A 174 7.52 -16.72 8.57
N LYS A 175 7.93 -16.02 7.51
CA LYS A 175 9.30 -15.95 7.02
C LYS A 175 9.60 -14.56 6.51
N ARG A 176 10.90 -14.22 6.51
CA ARG A 176 11.38 -12.98 5.90
C ARG A 176 12.01 -13.29 4.53
N GLN A 177 11.66 -12.50 3.54
CA GLN A 177 12.38 -12.48 2.27
C GLN A 177 13.74 -11.80 2.49
N GLU A 178 14.84 -12.51 2.21
CA GLU A 178 16.17 -11.94 2.33
C GLU A 178 16.41 -10.95 1.19
N HIS A 179 17.03 -9.83 1.50
CA HIS A 179 17.42 -8.81 0.52
C HIS A 179 18.91 -8.43 0.68
N ASP A 180 19.49 -7.92 -0.37
CA ASP A 180 20.85 -7.39 -0.39
C ASP A 180 20.94 -5.96 0.17
N THR A 181 22.11 -5.35 0.04
CA THR A 181 22.36 -3.96 0.51
C THR A 181 21.64 -2.88 -0.32
N LEU A 182 21.05 -3.24 -1.45
CA LEU A 182 20.21 -2.38 -2.28
C LEU A 182 18.72 -2.62 -2.02
N ASP A 183 18.37 -3.37 -0.97
CA ASP A 183 17.00 -3.78 -0.65
C ASP A 183 16.34 -4.62 -1.76
N ILE A 184 17.14 -5.28 -2.60
CA ILE A 184 16.66 -6.18 -3.65
C ILE A 184 16.65 -7.61 -3.13
N PRO A 185 15.55 -8.36 -3.32
CA PRO A 185 15.48 -9.74 -2.86
C PRO A 185 16.54 -10.64 -3.47
N THR A 186 17.16 -11.47 -2.64
CA THR A 186 18.15 -12.49 -3.08
C THR A 186 17.50 -13.76 -3.62
N GLY A 187 16.16 -13.85 -3.58
CA GLY A 187 15.39 -15.05 -3.91
C GLY A 187 15.31 -16.07 -2.77
N ARG A 188 15.96 -15.82 -1.63
CA ARG A 188 15.93 -16.70 -0.45
C ARG A 188 14.95 -16.20 0.61
N TYR A 189 14.39 -17.16 1.34
CA TYR A 189 13.63 -16.91 2.57
C TYR A 189 14.44 -17.35 3.77
N VAL A 190 14.39 -16.57 4.83
CA VAL A 190 15.05 -16.85 6.10
C VAL A 190 14.03 -16.90 7.22
N GLU A 191 14.35 -17.66 8.27
CA GLU A 191 13.53 -17.71 9.49
C GLU A 191 13.50 -16.34 10.18
N LEU A 192 12.40 -16.06 10.85
CA LEU A 192 12.26 -14.85 11.66
C LEU A 192 13.29 -14.84 12.78
N THR A 193 13.94 -13.71 12.98
CA THR A 193 14.80 -13.45 14.14
C THR A 193 13.98 -13.46 15.43
N GLU A 194 14.63 -13.53 16.60
CA GLU A 194 13.94 -13.47 17.89
C GLU A 194 13.17 -12.15 18.10
N GLN A 195 13.63 -11.06 17.47
CA GLN A 195 12.88 -9.79 17.49
C GLN A 195 11.66 -9.86 16.58
N GLU A 196 11.79 -10.41 15.37
CA GLU A 196 10.69 -10.51 14.40
C GLU A 196 9.60 -11.50 14.86
N LYS A 197 9.96 -12.55 15.60
CA LYS A 197 9.00 -13.45 16.23
C LYS A 197 8.06 -12.72 17.21
N LYS A 198 8.51 -11.64 17.85
CA LYS A 198 7.63 -10.83 18.71
C LYS A 198 6.54 -10.14 17.91
N TYR A 199 6.79 -9.81 16.64
CA TYR A 199 5.76 -9.19 15.77
C TYR A 199 4.54 -10.10 15.59
N THR A 200 4.69 -11.42 15.76
CA THR A 200 3.54 -12.35 15.64
C THR A 200 2.71 -12.48 16.93
N VAL A 201 3.19 -11.93 18.05
CA VAL A 201 2.50 -11.98 19.34
C VAL A 201 2.11 -10.58 19.79
N TRP A 202 3.10 -9.74 20.08
CA TRP A 202 2.97 -8.31 20.41
C TRP A 202 4.36 -7.66 20.48
N SER A 203 4.55 -6.55 19.79
CA SER A 203 5.83 -5.82 19.81
C SER A 203 5.61 -4.31 19.84
N PRO A 204 6.36 -3.56 20.67
CA PRO A 204 6.45 -2.11 20.47
C PRO A 204 7.15 -1.82 19.13
N SER A 205 6.84 -0.69 18.52
CA SER A 205 7.59 -0.14 17.37
C SER A 205 8.59 0.92 17.83
N LYS A 206 8.25 1.67 18.88
CA LYS A 206 9.08 2.76 19.40
C LYS A 206 10.41 2.26 19.96
N GLY A 207 11.50 2.80 19.42
CA GLY A 207 12.86 2.39 19.79
C GLY A 207 13.30 1.05 19.19
N VAL A 208 12.48 0.45 18.32
CA VAL A 208 12.79 -0.79 17.61
C VAL A 208 12.73 -0.50 16.12
N GLN A 209 13.82 -0.70 15.40
CA GLN A 209 13.79 -0.62 13.93
C GLN A 209 12.98 -1.80 13.38
N VAL A 210 11.91 -1.50 12.68
CA VAL A 210 11.00 -2.47 12.04
C VAL A 210 11.08 -2.24 10.54
N VAL A 211 11.83 -3.11 9.85
CA VAL A 211 12.03 -3.06 8.39
C VAL A 211 12.09 -4.49 7.87
N GLY A 212 11.33 -4.80 6.84
CA GLY A 212 11.42 -6.11 6.20
C GLY A 212 10.25 -6.45 5.29
N TYR A 213 10.45 -7.54 4.55
CA TYR A 213 9.51 -8.11 3.59
C TYR A 213 9.13 -9.51 4.08
N TYR A 214 7.91 -9.71 4.50
CA TYR A 214 7.48 -10.91 5.20
C TYR A 214 6.40 -11.66 4.43
N GLU A 215 6.55 -12.98 4.33
CA GLU A 215 5.49 -13.85 3.83
C GLU A 215 4.33 -13.89 4.83
N SER A 216 3.12 -13.70 4.33
CA SER A 216 1.90 -13.69 5.13
C SER A 216 1.46 -15.11 5.48
N CYS A 217 0.97 -15.30 6.71
CA CYS A 217 0.23 -16.51 7.12
C CYS A 217 -1.19 -16.18 7.61
N GLY A 218 -1.66 -14.97 7.35
CA GLY A 218 -2.99 -14.53 7.72
C GLY A 218 -3.26 -13.09 7.29
N HIS A 219 -4.46 -12.62 7.53
CA HIS A 219 -4.98 -11.40 6.92
C HIS A 219 -5.42 -10.35 7.95
N VAL A 220 -4.96 -10.49 9.22
CA VAL A 220 -5.33 -9.58 10.31
C VAL A 220 -4.08 -9.11 11.03
N ALA A 221 -3.77 -7.83 10.92
CA ALA A 221 -2.81 -7.12 11.75
C ALA A 221 -3.54 -6.37 12.88
N ARG A 222 -2.84 -6.05 13.95
CA ARG A 222 -3.34 -5.17 15.02
C ARG A 222 -2.34 -4.07 15.29
N VAL A 223 -2.83 -2.86 15.52
CA VAL A 223 -2.03 -1.70 15.91
C VAL A 223 -2.76 -1.00 17.03
N ASP A 224 -2.24 -1.05 18.25
CA ASP A 224 -2.96 -0.66 19.47
C ASP A 224 -4.35 -1.31 19.50
N ASP A 225 -5.43 -0.55 19.62
CA ASP A 225 -6.82 -1.01 19.62
C ASP A 225 -7.40 -1.13 18.18
N ILE A 226 -6.62 -0.91 17.14
CA ILE A 226 -7.08 -1.02 15.75
C ILE A 226 -6.85 -2.42 15.21
N ILE A 227 -7.89 -3.02 14.67
CA ILE A 227 -7.84 -4.26 13.91
C ILE A 227 -7.79 -3.88 12.43
N TYR A 228 -6.73 -4.29 11.75
CA TYR A 228 -6.51 -4.06 10.32
C TYR A 228 -6.63 -5.39 9.57
N THR A 229 -7.76 -5.57 8.88
CA THR A 229 -8.06 -6.79 8.13
C THR A 229 -7.91 -6.50 6.64
N VAL A 230 -7.25 -7.42 5.92
CA VAL A 230 -7.05 -7.33 4.47
C VAL A 230 -7.62 -8.57 3.77
N SER A 231 -7.95 -8.48 2.47
CA SER A 231 -8.42 -9.62 1.68
C SER A 231 -7.32 -10.68 1.52
N ASP A 232 -7.73 -11.92 1.23
CA ASP A 232 -6.87 -13.10 1.22
C ASP A 232 -5.91 -13.21 0.02
N ASN A 233 -6.02 -12.31 -0.94
CA ASN A 233 -5.15 -12.22 -2.10
C ASN A 233 -3.92 -11.32 -1.91
N PHE A 234 -3.70 -10.78 -0.70
CA PHE A 234 -2.41 -10.22 -0.30
C PHE A 234 -1.51 -11.33 0.25
N ASP A 235 -0.29 -11.43 -0.30
CA ASP A 235 0.66 -12.52 0.00
C ASP A 235 1.74 -12.13 1.00
N TYR A 236 2.00 -10.82 1.14
CA TYR A 236 3.12 -10.26 1.90
C TYR A 236 2.69 -9.13 2.80
N TRP A 237 3.47 -8.93 3.87
CA TRP A 237 3.47 -7.74 4.70
C TRP A 237 4.82 -7.06 4.59
N ILE A 238 4.82 -5.82 4.14
CA ILE A 238 6.00 -4.98 4.10
C ILE A 238 5.97 -4.06 5.32
N MET A 239 7.10 -3.94 5.99
CA MET A 239 7.21 -3.17 7.21
C MET A 239 8.29 -2.10 7.09
N TYR A 240 7.97 -0.89 7.57
CA TYR A 240 8.93 0.19 7.61
C TYR A 240 8.57 1.21 8.70
N ASN A 241 9.54 1.61 9.53
CA ASN A 241 9.38 2.69 10.51
C ASN A 241 10.61 3.60 10.61
N GLY A 242 11.40 3.67 9.52
CA GLY A 242 12.67 4.38 9.55
C GLY A 242 13.66 3.72 10.50
N GLU A 243 14.10 4.46 11.51
CA GLU A 243 15.05 3.97 12.53
C GLU A 243 14.36 3.64 13.88
N GLY A 244 13.02 3.54 13.90
CA GLY A 244 12.26 3.25 15.11
C GLY A 244 12.02 4.44 16.04
N VAL A 245 12.30 5.65 15.55
CA VAL A 245 12.09 6.93 16.28
C VAL A 245 11.42 7.98 15.40
N SER A 246 10.85 7.56 14.28
CA SER A 246 10.35 8.48 13.25
C SER A 246 8.89 8.91 13.46
N GLY A 247 8.21 8.36 14.47
CA GLY A 247 6.83 8.74 14.82
C GLY A 247 5.76 8.06 13.97
N PHE A 248 6.13 7.02 13.18
CA PHE A 248 5.21 6.26 12.35
C PHE A 248 5.57 4.76 12.27
N LEU A 249 4.61 3.97 11.85
CA LEU A 249 4.79 2.56 11.50
C LEU A 249 4.02 2.24 10.21
N CYS A 250 4.73 1.89 9.14
CA CYS A 250 4.12 1.37 7.92
C CYS A 250 3.86 -0.13 8.06
N ILE A 251 2.62 -0.53 7.79
CA ILE A 251 2.18 -1.93 7.69
C ILE A 251 1.47 -2.07 6.34
N GLU A 252 2.17 -2.63 5.38
CA GLU A 252 1.82 -2.54 3.98
C GLU A 252 1.43 -3.94 3.45
N PRO A 253 0.14 -4.22 3.23
CA PRO A 253 -0.27 -5.46 2.56
C PRO A 253 0.12 -5.37 1.09
N GLN A 254 0.86 -6.38 0.61
CA GLN A 254 1.34 -6.44 -0.77
C GLN A 254 0.93 -7.73 -1.47
N ALA A 255 0.40 -7.61 -2.67
CA ALA A 255 0.19 -8.68 -3.63
C ALA A 255 1.39 -8.76 -4.58
N GLY A 256 2.03 -9.93 -4.60
CA GLY A 256 3.31 -10.17 -5.28
C GLY A 256 4.52 -9.78 -4.43
N LYS A 257 5.71 -10.19 -4.89
CA LYS A 257 7.00 -10.00 -4.20
C LYS A 257 7.59 -8.62 -4.48
N VAL A 258 8.53 -8.19 -3.64
CA VAL A 258 9.44 -7.08 -3.99
C VAL A 258 10.29 -7.52 -5.18
N ASP A 259 10.51 -6.64 -6.14
CA ASP A 259 11.09 -6.94 -7.46
C ASP A 259 10.36 -8.07 -8.21
N GLY A 260 9.07 -8.23 -7.92
CA GLY A 260 8.25 -9.37 -8.34
C GLY A 260 8.13 -9.53 -9.86
N LEU A 261 8.23 -8.45 -10.63
CA LEU A 261 8.22 -8.50 -12.10
C LEU A 261 9.48 -9.17 -12.69
N ASN A 262 10.55 -9.29 -11.89
CA ASN A 262 11.82 -9.95 -12.24
C ASN A 262 11.99 -11.33 -11.62
N ILE A 263 11.04 -11.75 -10.76
CA ILE A 263 11.12 -13.03 -10.04
C ILE A 263 10.02 -13.96 -10.59
N SER A 264 10.40 -15.20 -10.90
CA SER A 264 9.43 -16.26 -11.25
C SER A 264 8.41 -16.40 -10.11
N ASP A 265 7.12 -16.40 -10.44
CA ASP A 265 6.01 -16.43 -9.48
C ASP A 265 6.03 -15.26 -8.47
N GLY A 266 6.65 -14.14 -8.87
CA GLY A 266 6.77 -12.94 -8.03
C GLY A 266 5.68 -11.90 -8.23
N HIS A 267 4.92 -11.99 -9.32
CA HIS A 267 3.86 -11.04 -9.70
C HIS A 267 2.53 -11.75 -9.92
N LYS A 268 1.47 -10.96 -9.93
CA LYS A 268 0.13 -11.40 -10.37
C LYS A 268 -0.03 -11.10 -11.86
N VAL A 269 -0.99 -11.75 -12.49
CA VAL A 269 -1.32 -11.52 -13.91
C VAL A 269 -2.82 -11.38 -14.05
N LEU A 270 -3.27 -10.39 -14.81
CA LEU A 270 -4.67 -10.26 -15.25
C LEU A 270 -4.74 -10.48 -16.76
N ALA A 271 -5.58 -11.43 -17.17
CA ALA A 271 -5.93 -11.60 -18.58
C ALA A 271 -6.71 -10.38 -19.12
N PRO A 272 -6.81 -10.19 -20.45
CA PRO A 272 -7.65 -9.15 -21.01
C PRO A 272 -9.09 -9.18 -20.48
N ASN A 273 -9.59 -8.02 -20.03
CA ASN A 273 -10.90 -7.82 -19.40
C ASN A 273 -11.10 -8.50 -18.02
N GLU A 274 -10.08 -9.14 -17.46
CA GLU A 274 -10.14 -9.68 -16.11
C GLU A 274 -10.10 -8.55 -15.08
N THR A 275 -10.81 -8.75 -13.98
CA THR A 275 -10.82 -7.84 -12.82
C THR A 275 -10.45 -8.61 -11.56
N VAL A 276 -9.63 -8.00 -10.73
CA VAL A 276 -9.34 -8.46 -9.36
C VAL A 276 -9.84 -7.43 -8.36
N THR A 277 -10.33 -7.89 -7.23
CA THR A 277 -10.75 -7.03 -6.12
C THR A 277 -9.85 -7.25 -4.91
N TYR A 278 -9.31 -6.17 -4.37
CA TYR A 278 -8.63 -6.11 -3.07
C TYR A 278 -9.48 -5.32 -2.09
N SER A 279 -9.45 -5.69 -0.82
CA SER A 279 -10.15 -4.93 0.21
C SER A 279 -9.37 -4.89 1.51
N MET A 280 -9.60 -3.81 2.26
CA MET A 280 -9.07 -3.62 3.60
C MET A 280 -10.13 -3.00 4.50
N ARG A 281 -10.07 -3.34 5.79
CA ARG A 281 -10.98 -2.79 6.79
C ARG A 281 -10.24 -2.47 8.08
N PHE A 282 -10.50 -1.29 8.60
CA PHE A 282 -10.08 -0.85 9.92
C PHE A 282 -11.28 -0.88 10.84
N THR A 283 -11.16 -1.57 11.98
CA THR A 283 -12.16 -1.58 13.05
C THR A 283 -11.48 -1.33 14.39
N HIS A 284 -12.26 -0.92 15.39
CA HIS A 284 -11.78 -0.75 16.76
C HIS A 284 -12.17 -2.00 17.58
N ALA A 285 -11.24 -2.49 18.43
CA ALA A 285 -11.43 -3.68 19.25
C ALA A 285 -12.42 -3.45 20.40
#